data_252e17982843e0097223d87d792479b6
#
_entry.id   252e17982843e0097223d87d792479b6
#
_cell.length_a   1.000
_cell.length_b   1.000
_cell.length_c   1.000
_cell.angle_alpha   90.00
_cell.angle_beta   90.00
_cell.angle_gamma   90.00
#
_symmetry.space_group_name_H-M   'P 1'
#
loop_
_entity.id
_entity.type
_entity.pdbx_description
1 polymer ?
#
loop_
_entity_poly.entity_id
_entity_poly.type
_entity_poly.pdbx_seq_one_letter_code
_entity_poly.pdbx_strand_id
1 'polypeptide(L)'
;MATTRQRVDKDTFKQIFRDHWKTFQQHQPRYQDRHVQAVIDKMLGCGTLEAGYTTYLCPHCLEEKRVAFSCKSSFCLSCCKVYVDEWVSHIGRTLYEGVAYRHTVLTMPDALHIEFYRDRPLLADLMKCGVEMLSDALSWFKKVKLEAGYVVVLETAGRSGHWNPHLHILMTSGGVTPQQKWREVDYFPFKVLHKKWQYHLFTMLKQRVGTRAIKDKIDALWRKYAQGLVAYLEEGKVPAGGKAWRTTWRNTW
;
A
#
# COMPACT_ATOMS: atom_id res chain seq x y z
N MET A 1 24.71 14.83 -1.70
CA MET A 1 25.36 13.50 -1.72
C MET A 1 24.27 12.43 -1.71
N ALA A 2 24.05 11.74 -2.82
CA ALA A 2 23.05 10.68 -2.91
C ALA A 2 23.59 9.45 -2.20
N THR A 3 23.02 9.11 -1.05
CA THR A 3 23.30 7.87 -0.33
C THR A 3 22.84 6.71 -1.20
N THR A 4 23.78 6.03 -1.85
CA THR A 4 23.54 4.77 -2.56
C THR A 4 23.01 3.77 -1.52
N ARG A 5 21.69 3.50 -1.51
CA ARG A 5 21.11 2.44 -0.69
C ARG A 5 21.75 1.12 -1.12
N GLN A 6 22.61 0.59 -0.28
CA GLN A 6 23.18 -0.76 -0.46
C GLN A 6 22.01 -1.76 -0.54
N ARG A 7 21.88 -2.46 -1.68
CA ARG A 7 20.88 -3.52 -1.82
C ARG A 7 21.26 -4.65 -0.88
N VAL A 8 20.37 -4.98 0.04
CA VAL A 8 20.54 -6.17 0.89
C VAL A 8 20.50 -7.40 -0.03
N ASP A 9 21.57 -8.20 0.01
CA ASP A 9 21.61 -9.46 -0.70
C ASP A 9 20.56 -10.42 -0.11
N LYS A 10 19.83 -11.11 -1.02
CA LYS A 10 18.76 -12.07 -0.66
C LYS A 10 19.28 -13.22 0.22
N ASP A 11 20.54 -13.62 0.02
CA ASP A 11 21.15 -14.69 0.78
C ASP A 11 21.54 -14.23 2.18
N THR A 12 22.02 -12.99 2.35
CA THR A 12 22.24 -12.36 3.65
C THR A 12 20.95 -12.30 4.46
N PHE A 13 19.81 -11.93 3.85
CA PHE A 13 18.52 -11.92 4.54
C PHE A 13 18.15 -13.31 5.07
N LYS A 14 18.25 -14.35 4.26
CA LYS A 14 18.01 -15.73 4.70
C LYS A 14 18.97 -16.18 5.79
N GLN A 15 20.24 -15.77 5.69
CA GLN A 15 21.27 -16.13 6.67
C GLN A 15 20.94 -15.56 8.06
N ILE A 16 20.49 -14.31 8.13
CA ILE A 16 20.04 -13.71 9.40
C ILE A 16 18.99 -14.59 10.09
N PHE A 17 18.01 -15.10 9.33
CA PHE A 17 16.99 -15.98 9.90
C PHE A 17 17.54 -17.36 10.28
N ARG A 18 18.45 -17.96 9.50
CA ARG A 18 19.09 -19.22 9.86
C ARG A 18 19.86 -19.12 11.18
N ASP A 19 20.57 -18.02 11.36
CA ASP A 19 21.46 -17.84 12.50
C ASP A 19 20.74 -17.42 13.78
N HIS A 20 19.68 -16.58 13.65
CA HIS A 20 19.11 -15.86 14.80
C HIS A 20 17.65 -16.18 15.10
N TRP A 21 16.92 -16.87 14.20
CA TRP A 21 15.47 -17.06 14.36
C TRP A 21 15.09 -17.79 15.64
N LYS A 22 15.75 -18.88 15.96
CA LYS A 22 15.47 -19.67 17.17
C LYS A 22 15.71 -18.84 18.44
N THR A 23 16.85 -18.16 18.51
CA THR A 23 17.17 -17.28 19.65
C THR A 23 16.17 -16.13 19.78
N PHE A 24 15.79 -15.53 18.66
CA PHE A 24 14.77 -14.48 18.64
C PHE A 24 13.43 -14.97 19.20
N GLN A 25 12.95 -16.15 18.80
CA GLN A 25 11.70 -16.73 19.31
C GLN A 25 11.74 -17.01 20.82
N GLN A 26 12.89 -17.41 21.36
CA GLN A 26 13.07 -17.59 22.81
C GLN A 26 12.86 -16.28 23.58
N HIS A 27 13.35 -15.17 23.06
CA HIS A 27 13.20 -13.84 23.68
C HIS A 27 11.86 -13.17 23.36
N GLN A 28 11.16 -13.64 22.33
CA GLN A 28 9.92 -13.06 21.85
C GLN A 28 8.84 -14.15 21.64
N PRO A 29 8.23 -14.69 22.70
CA PRO A 29 7.30 -15.82 22.63
C PRO A 29 6.10 -15.63 21.69
N ARG A 30 5.68 -14.38 21.47
CA ARG A 30 4.57 -14.05 20.55
C ARG A 30 4.81 -14.49 19.09
N TYR A 31 6.07 -14.74 18.71
CA TYR A 31 6.44 -15.22 17.37
C TYR A 31 6.66 -16.75 17.32
N GLN A 32 6.34 -17.49 18.38
CA GLN A 32 6.35 -18.95 18.38
C GLN A 32 5.10 -19.56 17.72
N ASP A 33 4.24 -18.70 17.15
CA ASP A 33 3.05 -19.11 16.44
C ASP A 33 3.38 -19.99 15.23
N ARG A 34 2.56 -21.03 15.03
CA ARG A 34 2.73 -22.03 13.98
C ARG A 34 2.68 -21.42 12.57
N HIS A 35 1.84 -20.41 12.37
CA HIS A 35 1.74 -19.71 11.09
C HIS A 35 3.00 -18.91 10.78
N VAL A 36 3.54 -18.21 11.78
CA VAL A 36 4.78 -17.44 11.64
C VAL A 36 5.94 -18.37 11.28
N GLN A 37 6.05 -19.52 11.96
CA GLN A 37 7.08 -20.53 11.65
C GLN A 37 6.95 -21.01 10.20
N ALA A 38 5.76 -21.34 9.75
CA ALA A 38 5.53 -21.81 8.37
C ALA A 38 5.91 -20.76 7.31
N VAL A 39 5.73 -19.47 7.60
CA VAL A 39 6.18 -18.38 6.71
C VAL A 39 7.70 -18.33 6.61
N ILE A 40 8.39 -18.47 7.74
CA ILE A 40 9.86 -18.47 7.78
C ILE A 40 10.41 -19.70 7.05
N ASP A 41 9.88 -20.90 7.30
CA ASP A 41 10.33 -22.13 6.66
C ASP A 41 10.16 -22.06 5.13
N LYS A 42 9.02 -21.58 4.66
CA LYS A 42 8.78 -21.34 3.22
C LYS A 42 9.79 -20.35 2.62
N MET A 43 10.10 -19.27 3.33
CA MET A 43 11.07 -18.27 2.87
C MET A 43 12.49 -18.86 2.81
N LEU A 44 12.89 -19.62 3.82
CA LEU A 44 14.22 -20.26 3.88
C LEU A 44 14.39 -21.31 2.78
N GLY A 45 13.38 -22.13 2.51
CA GLY A 45 13.38 -23.15 1.44
C GLY A 45 13.17 -22.59 0.03
N CYS A 46 12.85 -21.29 -0.12
CA CYS A 46 12.54 -20.71 -1.41
C CYS A 46 13.71 -20.77 -2.39
N GLY A 47 13.52 -21.40 -3.55
CA GLY A 47 14.54 -21.51 -4.60
C GLY A 47 15.59 -22.58 -4.33
N THR A 48 15.36 -23.49 -3.40
CA THR A 48 16.20 -24.68 -3.17
C THR A 48 15.55 -25.92 -3.78
N LEU A 49 16.36 -26.86 -4.28
CA LEU A 49 15.84 -28.10 -4.87
C LEU A 49 15.19 -29.01 -3.83
N GLU A 50 15.62 -28.93 -2.57
CA GLU A 50 15.07 -29.69 -1.44
C GLU A 50 13.61 -29.29 -1.14
N ALA A 51 13.24 -28.05 -1.40
CA ALA A 51 11.87 -27.58 -1.24
C ALA A 51 10.93 -27.96 -2.40
N GLY A 52 11.49 -28.64 -3.41
CA GLY A 52 10.79 -29.08 -4.61
C GLY A 52 11.18 -28.33 -5.87
N TYR A 53 11.00 -28.98 -7.00
CA TYR A 53 11.38 -28.45 -8.32
C TYR A 53 10.50 -29.03 -9.43
N THR A 54 10.53 -28.39 -10.60
CA THR A 54 10.04 -28.95 -11.87
C THR A 54 11.24 -29.28 -12.76
N THR A 55 11.19 -30.42 -13.43
CA THR A 55 12.15 -30.81 -14.45
C THR A 55 11.62 -30.43 -15.83
N TYR A 56 12.40 -29.72 -16.60
CA TYR A 56 12.14 -29.43 -18.02
C TYR A 56 13.12 -30.30 -18.85
N LEU A 57 12.60 -30.96 -19.87
CA LEU A 57 13.37 -31.74 -20.83
C LEU A 57 13.42 -31.00 -22.16
N CYS A 58 14.60 -30.79 -22.71
CA CYS A 58 14.75 -30.25 -24.06
C CYS A 58 14.36 -31.32 -25.09
N PRO A 59 13.39 -31.09 -25.99
CA PRO A 59 12.95 -32.07 -26.97
C PRO A 59 14.02 -32.36 -28.06
N HIS A 60 15.01 -31.47 -28.22
CA HIS A 60 16.06 -31.63 -29.24
C HIS A 60 17.30 -32.35 -28.74
N CYS A 61 17.82 -31.98 -27.55
CA CYS A 61 19.06 -32.53 -27.01
C CYS A 61 18.85 -33.46 -25.80
N LEU A 62 17.61 -33.62 -25.33
CA LEU A 62 17.22 -34.41 -24.15
C LEU A 62 17.88 -33.96 -22.84
N GLU A 63 18.46 -32.75 -22.82
CA GLU A 63 19.05 -32.19 -21.62
C GLU A 63 17.97 -31.85 -20.61
N GLU A 64 18.19 -32.24 -19.35
CA GLU A 64 17.29 -31.93 -18.25
C GLU A 64 17.72 -30.64 -17.53
N LYS A 65 16.74 -29.74 -17.28
CA LYS A 65 16.93 -28.58 -16.44
C LYS A 65 15.94 -28.59 -15.27
N ARG A 66 16.47 -28.62 -14.05
CA ARG A 66 15.68 -28.53 -12.82
C ARG A 66 15.51 -27.08 -12.39
N VAL A 67 14.27 -26.66 -12.15
CA VAL A 67 13.93 -25.32 -11.68
C VAL A 67 13.23 -25.44 -10.33
N ALA A 68 13.88 -24.94 -9.29
CA ALA A 68 13.36 -24.97 -7.93
C ALA A 68 12.11 -24.12 -7.78
N PHE A 69 11.18 -24.54 -6.91
CA PHE A 69 9.95 -23.80 -6.64
C PHE A 69 10.23 -22.50 -5.85
N SER A 70 9.46 -21.47 -6.16
CA SER A 70 9.42 -20.23 -5.41
C SER A 70 8.31 -20.28 -4.37
N CYS A 71 8.52 -19.65 -3.19
CA CYS A 71 7.54 -19.68 -2.10
C CYS A 71 6.35 -18.74 -2.32
N LYS A 72 6.41 -17.84 -3.30
CA LYS A 72 5.41 -16.80 -3.60
C LYS A 72 4.99 -15.95 -2.39
N SER A 73 5.84 -15.91 -1.36
CA SER A 73 5.59 -15.13 -0.13
C SER A 73 6.07 -13.69 -0.31
N SER A 74 5.26 -12.72 0.13
CA SER A 74 5.67 -11.32 0.23
C SER A 74 6.79 -11.08 1.24
N PHE A 75 6.97 -12.00 2.20
CA PHE A 75 8.06 -11.96 3.17
C PHE A 75 9.42 -12.37 2.56
N CYS A 76 9.43 -13.10 1.45
CA CYS A 76 10.65 -13.50 0.74
C CYS A 76 11.12 -12.40 -0.20
N LEU A 77 12.32 -11.86 -0.02
CA LEU A 77 12.83 -10.75 -0.84
C LEU A 77 12.86 -11.07 -2.34
N SER A 78 13.18 -12.30 -2.72
CA SER A 78 13.19 -12.73 -4.14
C SER A 78 11.79 -12.75 -4.73
N CYS A 79 10.81 -13.33 -4.02
CA CYS A 79 9.43 -13.42 -4.49
C CYS A 79 8.72 -12.06 -4.43
N CYS A 80 8.95 -11.29 -3.36
CA CYS A 80 8.41 -9.94 -3.22
C CYS A 80 8.87 -9.04 -4.37
N LYS A 81 10.15 -9.10 -4.74
CA LYS A 81 10.67 -8.32 -5.86
C LYS A 81 9.96 -8.65 -7.17
N VAL A 82 9.78 -9.93 -7.50
CA VAL A 82 9.06 -10.34 -8.72
C VAL A 82 7.63 -9.81 -8.70
N TYR A 83 6.92 -10.00 -7.59
CA TYR A 83 5.56 -9.50 -7.42
C TYR A 83 5.46 -7.98 -7.61
N VAL A 84 6.38 -7.21 -7.01
CA VAL A 84 6.42 -5.75 -7.14
C VAL A 84 6.71 -5.34 -8.58
N ASP A 85 7.68 -5.98 -9.25
CA ASP A 85 8.04 -5.66 -10.63
C ASP A 85 6.87 -5.96 -11.60
N GLU A 86 6.14 -7.07 -11.41
CA GLU A 86 4.94 -7.42 -12.18
C GLU A 86 3.80 -6.42 -11.94
N TRP A 87 3.55 -6.08 -10.69
CA TRP A 87 2.52 -5.11 -10.30
C TRP A 87 2.82 -3.72 -10.88
N VAL A 88 4.06 -3.25 -10.74
CA VAL A 88 4.54 -1.98 -11.32
C VAL A 88 4.37 -1.96 -12.84
N SER A 89 4.69 -3.08 -13.51
CA SER A 89 4.51 -3.19 -14.96
C SER A 89 3.03 -3.17 -15.35
N HIS A 90 2.17 -3.85 -14.57
CA HIS A 90 0.72 -3.85 -14.80
C HIS A 90 0.13 -2.45 -14.67
N ILE A 91 0.40 -1.76 -13.56
CA ILE A 91 -0.08 -0.39 -13.35
C ILE A 91 0.43 0.55 -14.46
N GLY A 92 1.72 0.44 -14.83
CA GLY A 92 2.29 1.27 -15.91
C GLY A 92 1.55 1.15 -17.24
N ARG A 93 0.91 0.00 -17.51
CA ARG A 93 0.08 -0.22 -18.72
C ARG A 93 -1.36 0.29 -18.57
N THR A 94 -1.84 0.47 -17.35
CA THR A 94 -3.20 0.97 -17.09
C THR A 94 -3.27 2.49 -16.99
N LEU A 95 -2.13 3.17 -16.85
CA LEU A 95 -2.08 4.62 -16.83
C LEU A 95 -2.23 5.19 -18.24
N TYR A 96 -3.11 6.18 -18.39
CA TYR A 96 -3.35 6.86 -19.66
C TYR A 96 -2.20 7.80 -20.00
N GLU A 97 -1.68 7.71 -21.23
CA GLU A 97 -0.73 8.67 -21.75
C GLU A 97 -1.36 10.07 -21.86
N GLY A 98 -0.55 11.11 -21.61
CA GLY A 98 -1.01 12.50 -21.66
C GLY A 98 -1.82 12.96 -20.45
N VAL A 99 -2.17 12.06 -19.51
CA VAL A 99 -2.81 12.41 -18.24
C VAL A 99 -1.76 12.53 -17.16
N ALA A 100 -1.76 13.65 -16.44
CA ALA A 100 -0.94 13.82 -15.26
C ALA A 100 -1.60 13.18 -14.03
N TYR A 101 -0.78 12.65 -13.12
CA TYR A 101 -1.22 11.99 -11.90
C TYR A 101 -0.67 12.70 -10.67
N ARG A 102 -1.34 12.52 -9.53
CA ARG A 102 -0.91 13.02 -8.22
C ARG A 102 -0.88 11.90 -7.21
N HIS A 103 0.15 11.86 -6.41
CA HIS A 103 0.25 10.95 -5.29
C HIS A 103 -0.31 11.58 -4.03
N THR A 104 -1.20 10.87 -3.35
CA THR A 104 -1.85 11.30 -2.11
C THR A 104 -1.64 10.25 -1.04
N VAL A 105 -1.33 10.70 0.18
CA VAL A 105 -1.22 9.83 1.36
C VAL A 105 -2.27 10.24 2.38
N LEU A 106 -3.11 9.29 2.76
CA LEU A 106 -4.16 9.50 3.77
C LEU A 106 -3.82 8.71 5.02
N THR A 107 -3.61 9.41 6.13
CA THR A 107 -3.29 8.80 7.42
C THR A 107 -4.42 9.02 8.43
N MET A 108 -4.36 8.29 9.54
CA MET A 108 -5.34 8.40 10.62
C MET A 108 -4.65 8.42 11.99
N PRO A 109 -5.33 8.90 13.05
CA PRO A 109 -4.81 8.84 14.42
C PRO A 109 -4.58 7.41 14.91
N ASP A 110 -3.48 7.16 15.63
CA ASP A 110 -3.11 5.86 16.18
C ASP A 110 -4.23 5.23 17.02
N ALA A 111 -5.03 6.07 17.71
CA ALA A 111 -6.16 5.62 18.50
C ALA A 111 -7.22 4.84 17.70
N LEU A 112 -7.24 4.98 16.36
CA LEU A 112 -8.14 4.26 15.46
C LEU A 112 -7.54 2.98 14.89
N HIS A 113 -6.22 2.80 14.93
CA HIS A 113 -5.54 1.66 14.34
C HIS A 113 -6.06 0.33 14.85
N ILE A 114 -6.44 0.26 16.14
CA ILE A 114 -6.93 -0.95 16.77
C ILE A 114 -8.26 -1.45 16.20
N GLU A 115 -9.12 -0.54 15.72
CA GLU A 115 -10.39 -0.90 15.10
C GLU A 115 -10.16 -1.70 13.81
N PHE A 116 -9.24 -1.25 12.98
CA PHE A 116 -8.85 -1.93 11.74
C PHE A 116 -8.03 -3.20 11.97
N TYR A 117 -7.38 -3.33 13.12
CA TYR A 117 -6.70 -4.56 13.51
C TYR A 117 -7.70 -5.66 13.90
N ARG A 118 -8.75 -5.29 14.64
CA ARG A 118 -9.79 -6.20 15.14
C ARG A 118 -10.78 -6.60 14.06
N ASP A 119 -11.11 -5.67 13.17
CA ASP A 119 -12.06 -5.88 12.07
C ASP A 119 -11.37 -5.57 10.73
N ARG A 120 -10.77 -6.61 10.12
CA ARG A 120 -10.04 -6.50 8.86
C ARG A 120 -10.88 -6.06 7.65
N PRO A 121 -12.16 -6.42 7.52
CA PRO A 121 -13.07 -5.86 6.52
C PRO A 121 -13.11 -4.34 6.48
N LEU A 122 -12.91 -3.62 7.59
CA LEU A 122 -12.80 -2.16 7.62
C LEU A 122 -11.68 -1.60 6.73
N LEU A 123 -10.65 -2.39 6.42
CA LEU A 123 -9.57 -1.98 5.51
C LEU A 123 -10.08 -1.76 4.08
N ALA A 124 -11.05 -2.57 3.63
CA ALA A 124 -11.70 -2.37 2.34
C ALA A 124 -12.61 -1.13 2.35
N ASP A 125 -13.31 -0.89 3.46
CA ASP A 125 -14.11 0.33 3.64
C ASP A 125 -13.22 1.57 3.70
N LEU A 126 -12.03 1.49 4.29
CA LEU A 126 -11.03 2.56 4.31
C LEU A 126 -10.60 2.95 2.88
N MET A 127 -10.31 1.96 2.02
CA MET A 127 -9.95 2.23 0.62
C MET A 127 -11.07 2.93 -0.15
N LYS A 128 -12.32 2.46 0.01
CA LYS A 128 -13.50 3.11 -0.60
C LYS A 128 -13.67 4.54 -0.07
N CYS A 129 -13.59 4.71 1.23
CA CYS A 129 -13.68 6.01 1.91
C CYS A 129 -12.65 7.03 1.37
N GLY A 130 -11.40 6.59 1.12
CA GLY A 130 -10.37 7.42 0.53
C GLY A 130 -10.73 7.92 -0.89
N VAL A 131 -11.25 7.01 -1.73
CA VAL A 131 -11.70 7.36 -3.10
C VAL A 131 -12.91 8.30 -3.06
N GLU A 132 -13.90 8.01 -2.22
CA GLU A 132 -15.10 8.84 -2.06
C GLU A 132 -14.74 10.27 -1.62
N MET A 133 -13.84 10.38 -0.64
CA MET A 133 -13.35 11.70 -0.17
C MET A 133 -12.65 12.49 -1.27
N LEU A 134 -11.77 11.84 -2.05
CA LEU A 134 -11.07 12.52 -3.15
C LEU A 134 -12.02 12.91 -4.27
N SER A 135 -12.99 12.06 -4.62
CA SER A 135 -14.03 12.36 -5.61
C SER A 135 -14.92 13.53 -5.19
N ASP A 136 -15.31 13.55 -3.91
CA ASP A 136 -16.06 14.65 -3.32
C ASP A 136 -15.23 15.95 -3.31
N ALA A 137 -13.95 15.89 -2.98
CA ALA A 137 -13.06 17.03 -3.01
C ALA A 137 -12.93 17.60 -4.44
N LEU A 138 -12.67 16.77 -5.45
CA LEU A 138 -12.56 17.17 -6.85
C LEU A 138 -13.83 17.87 -7.32
N SER A 139 -14.99 17.28 -7.05
CA SER A 139 -16.29 17.79 -7.46
C SER A 139 -16.61 19.12 -6.78
N TRP A 140 -16.25 19.26 -5.51
CA TRP A 140 -16.42 20.49 -4.74
C TRP A 140 -15.57 21.64 -5.31
N PHE A 141 -14.31 21.37 -5.69
CA PHE A 141 -13.41 22.39 -6.26
C PHE A 141 -13.88 22.92 -7.61
N LYS A 142 -14.30 22.03 -8.48
CA LYS A 142 -14.72 22.41 -9.84
C LYS A 142 -16.20 22.77 -9.93
N LYS A 143 -16.97 22.62 -8.85
CA LYS A 143 -18.43 22.82 -8.80
C LYS A 143 -19.17 22.00 -9.88
N VAL A 144 -18.60 20.87 -10.24
CA VAL A 144 -19.17 19.92 -11.21
C VAL A 144 -18.71 18.51 -10.83
N LYS A 145 -19.55 17.51 -11.01
CA LYS A 145 -19.18 16.12 -10.80
C LYS A 145 -18.06 15.75 -11.77
N LEU A 146 -16.96 15.21 -11.22
CA LEU A 146 -15.82 14.73 -11.99
C LEU A 146 -15.60 13.25 -11.70
N GLU A 147 -15.45 12.46 -12.76
CA GLU A 147 -15.01 11.08 -12.70
C GLU A 147 -13.48 11.06 -12.92
N ALA A 148 -12.74 10.72 -11.87
CA ALA A 148 -11.30 10.62 -11.88
C ALA A 148 -10.86 9.15 -11.79
N GLY A 149 -9.65 8.86 -12.27
CA GLY A 149 -9.03 7.54 -12.11
C GLY A 149 -8.24 7.46 -10.80
N TYR A 150 -8.31 6.30 -10.14
CA TYR A 150 -7.62 6.05 -8.87
C TYR A 150 -6.92 4.70 -8.89
N VAL A 151 -5.68 4.66 -8.40
CA VAL A 151 -4.99 3.44 -7.99
C VAL A 151 -4.76 3.55 -6.49
N VAL A 152 -5.38 2.66 -5.72
CA VAL A 152 -5.33 2.68 -4.24
C VAL A 152 -4.46 1.55 -3.74
N VAL A 153 -3.47 1.89 -2.92
CA VAL A 153 -2.62 0.93 -2.22
C VAL A 153 -2.80 1.12 -0.72
N LEU A 154 -3.21 0.05 -0.07
CA LEU A 154 -3.31 -0.02 1.37
C LEU A 154 -1.97 -0.47 1.95
N GLU A 155 -1.38 0.34 2.79
CA GLU A 155 -0.27 -0.05 3.65
C GLU A 155 -0.75 -0.24 5.08
N THR A 156 -0.24 -1.27 5.74
CA THR A 156 -0.62 -1.61 7.12
C THR A 156 0.54 -1.57 8.11
N ALA A 157 1.73 -1.25 7.63
CA ALA A 157 2.93 -1.13 8.46
C ALA A 157 3.61 0.22 8.23
N GLY A 158 3.99 0.88 9.30
CA GLY A 158 4.87 2.04 9.25
C GLY A 158 6.34 1.62 9.11
N ARG A 159 7.26 2.58 8.93
CA ARG A 159 8.72 2.35 8.80
C ARG A 159 9.33 1.55 9.96
N SER A 160 8.74 1.64 11.13
CA SER A 160 9.15 0.89 12.34
C SER A 160 8.55 -0.52 12.42
N GLY A 161 7.80 -0.97 11.40
CA GLY A 161 7.10 -2.25 11.40
C GLY A 161 5.84 -2.31 12.28
N HIS A 162 5.47 -1.22 12.95
CA HIS A 162 4.24 -1.17 13.73
C HIS A 162 3.01 -1.11 12.85
N TRP A 163 1.91 -1.65 13.35
CA TRP A 163 0.61 -1.59 12.71
C TRP A 163 0.17 -0.13 12.54
N ASN A 164 0.05 0.29 11.28
CA ASN A 164 -0.27 1.66 10.90
C ASN A 164 -1.00 1.66 9.54
N PRO A 165 -2.31 1.39 9.53
CA PRO A 165 -3.07 1.38 8.29
C PRO A 165 -3.18 2.78 7.72
N HIS A 166 -2.75 2.94 6.46
CA HIS A 166 -2.82 4.20 5.71
C HIS A 166 -2.93 3.91 4.21
N LEU A 167 -3.36 4.90 3.45
CA LEU A 167 -3.57 4.77 2.02
C LEU A 167 -2.55 5.59 1.24
N HIS A 168 -1.96 4.96 0.24
CA HIS A 168 -1.30 5.62 -0.86
C HIS A 168 -2.22 5.59 -2.08
N ILE A 169 -2.55 6.74 -2.63
CA ILE A 169 -3.48 6.85 -3.75
C ILE A 169 -2.80 7.63 -4.87
N LEU A 170 -2.68 6.99 -6.03
CA LEU A 170 -2.37 7.68 -7.27
C LEU A 170 -3.68 8.05 -7.94
N MET A 171 -3.91 9.34 -8.14
CA MET A 171 -5.13 9.85 -8.76
C MET A 171 -4.80 10.66 -10.01
N THR A 172 -5.69 10.67 -10.99
CA THR A 172 -5.57 11.61 -12.11
C THR A 172 -5.65 13.05 -11.61
N SER A 173 -4.87 13.97 -12.19
CA SER A 173 -4.88 15.40 -11.80
C SER A 173 -6.12 16.16 -12.25
N GLY A 174 -7.16 15.46 -12.65
CA GLY A 174 -8.44 15.97 -13.09
C GLY A 174 -9.44 14.82 -13.25
N GLY A 175 -10.53 15.10 -13.94
CA GLY A 175 -11.55 14.09 -14.21
C GLY A 175 -12.42 14.45 -15.41
N VAL A 176 -13.25 13.52 -15.80
CA VAL A 176 -14.22 13.67 -16.90
C VAL A 176 -15.55 14.16 -16.34
N THR A 177 -16.12 15.20 -16.96
CA THR A 177 -17.45 15.71 -16.62
C THR A 177 -18.55 14.79 -17.20
N PRO A 178 -19.82 14.91 -16.74
CA PRO A 178 -20.96 14.21 -17.36
C PRO A 178 -21.10 14.44 -18.87
N GLN A 179 -20.59 15.58 -19.37
CA GLN A 179 -20.58 15.92 -20.80
C GLN A 179 -19.33 15.37 -21.53
N GLN A 180 -18.61 14.40 -20.94
CA GLN A 180 -17.43 13.74 -21.50
C GLN A 180 -16.26 14.71 -21.80
N LYS A 181 -16.16 15.82 -21.04
CA LYS A 181 -15.05 16.79 -21.17
C LYS A 181 -14.08 16.62 -20.02
N TRP A 182 -12.79 16.54 -20.33
CA TRP A 182 -11.72 16.56 -19.32
C TRP A 182 -11.64 17.93 -18.65
N ARG A 183 -11.52 17.92 -17.34
CA ARG A 183 -11.27 19.11 -16.52
C ARG A 183 -10.10 18.83 -15.58
N GLU A 184 -9.05 19.60 -15.77
CA GLU A 184 -7.86 19.51 -14.93
C GLU A 184 -8.04 20.30 -13.62
N VAL A 185 -7.42 19.76 -12.55
CA VAL A 185 -7.39 20.41 -11.23
C VAL A 185 -5.94 20.68 -10.86
N ASP A 186 -5.50 21.91 -10.99
CA ASP A 186 -4.11 22.30 -10.78
C ASP A 186 -3.76 22.52 -9.31
N TYR A 187 -4.73 22.87 -8.49
CA TYR A 187 -4.51 23.18 -7.09
C TYR A 187 -5.58 22.55 -6.18
N PHE A 188 -5.11 22.04 -5.03
CA PHE A 188 -5.96 21.51 -3.97
C PHE A 188 -5.65 22.22 -2.66
N PRO A 189 -6.60 22.95 -2.03
CA PRO A 189 -6.39 23.52 -0.72
C PRO A 189 -6.27 22.43 0.36
N PHE A 190 -5.08 22.24 0.92
CA PHE A 190 -4.80 21.22 1.93
C PHE A 190 -5.77 21.26 3.13
N LYS A 191 -6.11 22.45 3.61
CA LYS A 191 -7.06 22.60 4.73
C LYS A 191 -8.42 21.97 4.44
N VAL A 192 -8.88 22.04 3.19
CA VAL A 192 -10.15 21.42 2.79
C VAL A 192 -10.01 19.91 2.71
N LEU A 193 -8.91 19.41 2.14
CA LEU A 193 -8.63 17.97 2.09
C LEU A 193 -8.54 17.36 3.49
N HIS A 194 -7.85 18.02 4.43
CA HIS A 194 -7.72 17.56 5.81
C HIS A 194 -9.09 17.42 6.51
N LYS A 195 -9.97 18.44 6.36
CA LYS A 195 -11.31 18.41 6.95
C LYS A 195 -12.22 17.39 6.28
N LYS A 196 -12.16 17.28 4.94
CA LYS A 196 -12.93 16.27 4.21
C LYS A 196 -12.50 14.87 4.59
N TRP A 197 -11.18 14.60 4.66
CA TRP A 197 -10.66 13.31 5.09
C TRP A 197 -11.15 12.94 6.48
N GLN A 198 -11.05 13.85 7.44
CA GLN A 198 -11.56 13.64 8.78
C GLN A 198 -13.06 13.33 8.79
N TYR A 199 -13.85 14.08 8.06
CA TYR A 199 -15.30 13.89 7.97
C TYR A 199 -15.65 12.52 7.39
N HIS A 200 -15.09 12.16 6.26
CA HIS A 200 -15.36 10.88 5.59
C HIS A 200 -14.94 9.69 6.44
N LEU A 201 -13.71 9.70 6.99
CA LEU A 201 -13.21 8.61 7.83
C LEU A 201 -14.07 8.43 9.09
N PHE A 202 -14.39 9.52 9.78
CA PHE A 202 -15.17 9.43 11.03
C PHE A 202 -16.63 9.05 10.77
N THR A 203 -17.20 9.50 9.68
CA THR A 203 -18.56 9.10 9.26
C THR A 203 -18.60 7.61 8.92
N MET A 204 -17.66 7.12 8.14
CA MET A 204 -17.54 5.71 7.79
C MET A 204 -17.41 4.85 9.05
N LEU A 205 -16.53 5.21 9.99
CA LEU A 205 -16.36 4.46 11.25
C LEU A 205 -17.61 4.48 12.13
N LYS A 206 -18.31 5.63 12.24
CA LYS A 206 -19.57 5.71 12.98
C LYS A 206 -20.66 4.81 12.37
N GLN A 207 -20.71 4.69 11.06
CA GLN A 207 -21.69 3.85 10.35
C GLN A 207 -21.34 2.36 10.43
N ARG A 208 -20.08 2.00 10.25
CA ARG A 208 -19.65 0.60 10.13
C ARG A 208 -19.48 -0.07 11.50
N VAL A 209 -18.88 0.62 12.45
CA VAL A 209 -18.64 0.08 13.81
C VAL A 209 -19.84 0.35 14.74
N GLY A 210 -20.40 1.54 14.70
CA GLY A 210 -21.67 1.92 15.32
C GLY A 210 -21.71 1.93 16.83
N THR A 211 -20.71 1.40 17.54
CA THR A 211 -20.71 1.28 19.00
C THR A 211 -20.60 2.64 19.70
N ARG A 212 -21.10 2.72 20.94
CA ARG A 212 -20.98 3.95 21.75
C ARG A 212 -19.51 4.31 21.97
N ALA A 213 -18.66 3.32 22.24
CA ALA A 213 -17.22 3.54 22.45
C ALA A 213 -16.53 4.19 21.24
N ILE A 214 -16.86 3.78 19.99
CA ILE A 214 -16.29 4.41 18.81
C ILE A 214 -16.83 5.83 18.62
N LYS A 215 -18.11 6.08 18.91
CA LYS A 215 -18.71 7.42 18.82
C LYS A 215 -18.02 8.38 19.77
N ASP A 216 -17.87 7.99 21.05
CA ASP A 216 -17.21 8.80 22.08
C ASP A 216 -15.73 9.06 21.71
N LYS A 217 -15.04 8.05 21.20
CA LYS A 217 -13.64 8.16 20.69
C LYS A 217 -13.56 9.18 19.54
N ILE A 218 -14.43 9.07 18.56
CA ILE A 218 -14.47 10.00 17.41
C ILE A 218 -14.77 11.42 17.87
N ASP A 219 -15.70 11.63 18.81
CA ASP A 219 -16.02 12.95 19.32
C ASP A 219 -14.84 13.59 20.07
N ALA A 220 -14.04 12.79 20.77
CA ALA A 220 -12.77 13.24 21.36
C ALA A 220 -11.74 13.60 20.26
N LEU A 221 -11.64 12.81 19.20
CA LEU A 221 -10.73 13.06 18.08
C LEU A 221 -11.14 14.29 17.26
N TRP A 222 -12.44 14.58 17.10
CA TRP A 222 -12.93 15.83 16.51
C TRP A 222 -12.39 17.07 17.24
N ARG A 223 -12.39 17.03 18.57
CA ARG A 223 -11.86 18.14 19.39
C ARG A 223 -10.34 18.23 19.29
N LYS A 224 -9.65 17.07 19.30
CA LYS A 224 -8.19 17.02 19.26
C LYS A 224 -7.63 17.48 17.89
N TYR A 225 -8.29 17.12 16.81
CA TYR A 225 -7.83 17.41 15.43
C TYR A 225 -8.73 18.47 14.76
N ALA A 226 -8.87 19.63 15.40
CA ALA A 226 -9.75 20.72 14.93
C ALA A 226 -9.41 21.23 13.50
N GLN A 227 -8.16 21.04 13.03
CA GLN A 227 -7.71 21.42 11.68
C GLN A 227 -7.91 20.30 10.63
N GLY A 228 -8.43 19.16 11.02
CA GLY A 228 -8.59 17.99 10.18
C GLY A 228 -7.46 16.97 10.32
N LEU A 229 -7.59 15.82 9.67
CA LEU A 229 -6.57 14.77 9.63
C LEU A 229 -5.63 15.00 8.45
N VAL A 230 -4.41 14.45 8.56
CA VAL A 230 -3.40 14.60 7.51
C VAL A 230 -3.84 13.87 6.25
N ALA A 231 -4.03 14.65 5.19
CA ALA A 231 -4.18 14.22 3.80
C ALA A 231 -3.05 14.90 3.02
N TYR A 232 -1.95 14.19 2.84
CA TYR A 232 -0.80 14.72 2.10
C TYR A 232 -1.03 14.54 0.61
N LEU A 233 -0.84 15.58 -0.15
CA LEU A 233 -0.82 15.57 -1.60
C LEU A 233 0.56 16.04 -2.05
N GLU A 234 1.26 15.20 -2.79
CA GLU A 234 2.60 15.52 -3.30
C GLU A 234 2.53 16.72 -4.26
N GLU A 235 3.47 17.65 -4.11
CA GLU A 235 3.61 18.77 -5.03
C GLU A 235 4.13 18.27 -6.39
N GLY A 236 3.51 18.79 -7.46
CA GLY A 236 3.86 18.39 -8.82
C GLY A 236 2.97 17.31 -9.40
N LYS A 237 3.17 17.04 -10.67
CA LYS A 237 2.43 16.04 -11.45
C LYS A 237 3.37 14.91 -11.83
N VAL A 238 2.93 13.69 -11.64
CA VAL A 238 3.66 12.49 -12.08
C VAL A 238 3.20 12.17 -13.51
N PRO A 239 4.07 12.24 -14.51
CA PRO A 239 3.70 11.90 -15.89
C PRO A 239 3.45 10.39 -16.02
N ALA A 240 2.44 10.01 -16.81
CA ALA A 240 2.18 8.63 -17.15
C ALA A 240 3.38 8.01 -17.90
N GLY A 241 3.69 6.75 -17.63
CA GLY A 241 4.69 5.96 -18.36
C GLY A 241 6.16 6.29 -18.04
N GLY A 242 6.46 7.28 -17.21
CA GLY A 242 7.83 7.70 -16.93
C GLY A 242 8.57 6.87 -15.88
N LYS A 243 9.91 6.93 -15.90
CA LYS A 243 10.77 6.42 -14.80
C LYS A 243 10.42 7.12 -13.46
N ALA A 244 9.87 8.33 -13.50
CA ALA A 244 9.54 9.14 -12.34
C ALA A 244 8.55 8.46 -11.39
N TRP A 245 7.46 7.86 -11.90
CA TRP A 245 6.50 7.19 -11.04
C TRP A 245 7.05 5.89 -10.42
N ARG A 246 7.93 5.17 -11.14
CA ARG A 246 8.67 4.03 -10.57
C ARG A 246 9.53 4.45 -9.38
N THR A 247 10.08 5.67 -9.41
CA THR A 247 10.91 6.23 -8.35
C THR A 247 10.03 6.66 -7.17
N THR A 248 8.89 7.29 -7.40
CA THR A 248 7.92 7.67 -6.38
C THR A 248 7.47 6.45 -5.58
N TRP A 249 7.03 5.38 -6.24
CA TRP A 249 6.59 4.15 -5.59
C TRP A 249 7.72 3.32 -4.95
N ARG A 250 8.92 3.33 -5.53
CA ARG A 250 10.09 2.66 -4.91
C ARG A 250 10.60 3.37 -3.66
N ASN A 251 10.38 4.66 -3.53
CA ASN A 251 10.78 5.42 -2.34
C ASN A 251 9.76 5.37 -1.22
N THR A 252 8.57 4.86 -1.50
CA THR A 252 7.47 4.69 -0.54
C THR A 252 7.54 3.32 0.18
N TRP A 253 8.24 2.33 -0.42
CA TRP A 253 8.47 0.96 0.11
C TRP A 253 9.86 0.78 0.70
#